data_a97dd4f5984977df40ad3c8db1475583
#
_entry.id   a97dd4f5984977df40ad3c8db1475583
#
_cell.length_a   1.000
_cell.length_b   1.000
_cell.length_c   1.000
_cell.angle_alpha   90.00
_cell.angle_beta   90.00
_cell.angle_gamma   90.00
#
_symmetry.space_group_name_H-M   'P 1'
#
loop_
_entity.id
_entity.type
_entity.pdbx_description
1 polymer ?
#
loop_
_entity_poly.entity_id
_entity_poly.type
_entity_poly.pdbx_seq_one_letter_code
_entity_poly.pdbx_strand_id
1 'polypeptide(L)'
;MKINVVGLGPGNIKYISSAGIDCIKEAEILVGSTRQLSDLKSIILEKQEIYILGKLGELITYLKENIGKKITVIVSGDTGYYSLVPYLSKNLSKDIFNIIPNISSYQYLFSKLGENWQNFRLASVHGREFDYVKNINDRDFAGLVLLTDDIQNPYEITKKLYNSGIRGVTVIVGENLSYDDEKITILEIEDYEKLNREFDMNVLVLKKGENYAHIR
;
A
#
# COMPACT_ATOMS: atom_id res chain seq x y z
N MET A 1 28.76 0.43 1.59
CA MET A 1 27.77 -0.09 0.60
C MET A 1 26.39 0.39 1.04
N LYS A 2 25.44 0.68 0.13
CA LYS A 2 24.09 1.13 0.50
C LYS A 2 23.13 -0.06 0.55
N ILE A 3 22.16 0.02 1.47
CA ILE A 3 21.03 -0.90 1.52
C ILE A 3 19.96 -0.37 0.55
N ASN A 4 19.57 -1.16 -0.44
CA ASN A 4 18.46 -0.81 -1.32
C ASN A 4 17.13 -1.01 -0.59
N VAL A 5 16.19 -0.08 -0.76
CA VAL A 5 14.80 -0.24 -0.34
C VAL A 5 13.93 -0.08 -1.58
N VAL A 6 13.30 -1.17 -2.00
CA VAL A 6 12.60 -1.26 -3.29
C VAL A 6 11.11 -1.37 -3.09
N GLY A 7 10.35 -0.44 -3.67
CA GLY A 7 8.91 -0.53 -3.78
C GLY A 7 8.50 -1.52 -4.87
N LEU A 8 7.62 -2.47 -4.54
CA LEU A 8 7.12 -3.46 -5.50
C LEU A 8 5.99 -2.94 -6.40
N GLY A 9 5.44 -1.76 -6.07
CA GLY A 9 4.22 -1.31 -6.74
C GLY A 9 2.98 -2.07 -6.25
N PRO A 10 1.95 -2.21 -7.09
CA PRO A 10 0.66 -2.78 -6.69
C PRO A 10 0.71 -4.30 -6.41
N GLY A 11 1.80 -4.98 -6.76
CA GLY A 11 2.03 -6.41 -6.43
C GLY A 11 2.61 -7.21 -7.58
N ASN A 12 2.05 -7.14 -8.77
CA ASN A 12 2.54 -7.92 -9.92
C ASN A 12 3.92 -7.44 -10.37
N ILE A 13 4.82 -8.38 -10.60
CA ILE A 13 6.22 -8.15 -11.03
C ILE A 13 6.34 -7.23 -12.27
N LYS A 14 5.33 -7.22 -13.14
CA LYS A 14 5.30 -6.35 -14.34
C LYS A 14 5.32 -4.85 -14.01
N TYR A 15 4.95 -4.49 -12.78
CA TYR A 15 4.91 -3.10 -12.32
C TYR A 15 6.14 -2.69 -11.50
N ILE A 16 7.08 -3.61 -11.28
CA ILE A 16 8.35 -3.27 -10.63
C ILE A 16 9.20 -2.50 -11.63
N SER A 17 9.75 -1.36 -11.19
CA SER A 17 10.66 -0.59 -12.04
C SER A 17 11.91 -1.40 -12.42
N SER A 18 12.50 -1.14 -13.59
CA SER A 18 13.74 -1.78 -14.00
C SER A 18 14.85 -1.63 -12.96
N ALA A 19 14.99 -0.44 -12.37
CA ALA A 19 15.93 -0.20 -11.28
C ALA A 19 15.66 -1.08 -10.05
N GLY A 20 14.39 -1.33 -9.73
CA GLY A 20 14.00 -2.26 -8.66
C GLY A 20 14.37 -3.70 -8.97
N ILE A 21 14.10 -4.15 -10.19
CA ILE A 21 14.50 -5.48 -10.69
C ILE A 21 16.01 -5.68 -10.59
N ASP A 22 16.80 -4.69 -11.01
CA ASP A 22 18.26 -4.76 -10.94
C ASP A 22 18.74 -4.87 -9.49
N CYS A 23 18.21 -4.07 -8.58
CA CYS A 23 18.52 -4.15 -7.14
C CYS A 23 18.17 -5.52 -6.55
N ILE A 24 17.04 -6.12 -6.95
CA ILE A 24 16.62 -7.44 -6.49
C ILE A 24 17.60 -8.52 -7.00
N LYS A 25 17.94 -8.51 -8.29
CA LYS A 25 18.84 -9.50 -8.90
C LYS A 25 20.28 -9.41 -8.39
N GLU A 26 20.77 -8.21 -8.08
CA GLU A 26 22.11 -7.97 -7.58
C GLU A 26 22.28 -8.20 -6.07
N ALA A 27 21.19 -8.34 -5.33
CA ALA A 27 21.24 -8.53 -3.90
C ALA A 27 21.94 -9.85 -3.51
N GLU A 28 22.76 -9.81 -2.48
CA GLU A 28 23.25 -10.98 -1.76
C GLU A 28 22.21 -11.45 -0.74
N ILE A 29 21.49 -10.46 -0.14
CA ILE A 29 20.41 -10.69 0.83
C ILE A 29 19.15 -9.99 0.35
N LEU A 30 18.05 -10.74 0.26
CA LEU A 30 16.71 -10.20 0.05
C LEU A 30 15.91 -10.26 1.35
N VAL A 31 15.36 -9.11 1.75
CA VAL A 31 14.52 -8.97 2.93
C VAL A 31 13.10 -8.65 2.50
N GLY A 32 12.13 -9.45 2.93
CA GLY A 32 10.71 -9.22 2.60
C GLY A 32 9.76 -10.13 3.37
N SER A 33 8.48 -9.85 3.31
CA SER A 33 7.46 -10.78 3.83
C SER A 33 7.38 -12.03 2.95
N THR A 34 6.85 -13.12 3.51
CA THR A 34 6.66 -14.38 2.77
C THR A 34 5.91 -14.16 1.45
N ARG A 35 4.85 -13.34 1.46
CA ARG A 35 4.08 -13.00 0.26
C ARG A 35 4.95 -12.28 -0.77
N GLN A 36 5.64 -11.20 -0.39
CA GLN A 36 6.48 -10.41 -1.31
C GLN A 36 7.57 -11.25 -1.96
N LEU A 37 8.20 -12.14 -1.18
CA LEU A 37 9.23 -13.04 -1.71
C LEU A 37 8.63 -14.10 -2.64
N SER A 38 7.41 -14.58 -2.37
CA SER A 38 6.68 -15.48 -3.27
C SER A 38 6.36 -14.80 -4.61
N ASP A 39 5.91 -13.54 -4.60
CA ASP A 39 5.63 -12.77 -5.81
C ASP A 39 6.88 -12.60 -6.69
N LEU A 40 8.07 -12.57 -6.08
CA LEU A 40 9.36 -12.42 -6.75
C LEU A 40 10.05 -13.73 -7.13
N LYS A 41 9.43 -14.89 -6.85
CA LYS A 41 10.06 -16.21 -7.03
C LYS A 41 10.70 -16.42 -8.41
N SER A 42 10.12 -15.83 -9.46
CA SER A 42 10.64 -15.98 -10.84
C SER A 42 11.94 -15.21 -11.12
N ILE A 43 12.34 -14.28 -10.26
CA ILE A 43 13.55 -13.45 -10.42
C ILE A 43 14.55 -13.57 -9.28
N ILE A 44 14.18 -14.24 -8.19
CA ILE A 44 15.09 -14.57 -7.08
C ILE A 44 16.06 -15.63 -7.57
N LEU A 45 17.36 -15.45 -7.29
CA LEU A 45 18.41 -16.38 -7.67
C LEU A 45 18.72 -17.33 -6.50
N GLU A 46 19.00 -18.60 -6.77
CA GLU A 46 19.30 -19.64 -5.75
C GLU A 46 20.43 -19.25 -4.77
N LYS A 47 21.37 -18.44 -5.24
CA LYS A 47 22.53 -18.00 -4.44
C LYS A 47 22.19 -16.89 -3.41
N GLN A 48 21.01 -16.33 -3.48
CA GLN A 48 20.61 -15.22 -2.61
C GLN A 48 20.13 -15.73 -1.24
N GLU A 49 20.62 -15.10 -0.18
CA GLU A 49 20.14 -15.32 1.16
C GLU A 49 18.77 -14.63 1.33
N ILE A 50 17.82 -15.34 1.90
CA ILE A 50 16.45 -14.84 2.12
C ILE A 50 16.24 -14.57 3.61
N TYR A 51 15.92 -13.34 3.96
CA TYR A 51 15.48 -12.97 5.31
C TYR A 51 13.98 -12.64 5.30
N ILE A 52 13.20 -13.53 5.91
CA ILE A 52 11.75 -13.32 6.05
C ILE A 52 11.50 -12.27 7.14
N LEU A 53 10.82 -11.20 6.77
CA LEU A 53 10.50 -10.10 7.68
C LEU A 53 9.57 -10.57 8.80
N GLY A 54 10.07 -10.50 10.01
CA GLY A 54 9.33 -10.73 11.25
C GLY A 54 9.24 -9.47 12.09
N LYS A 55 9.77 -9.50 13.33
CA LYS A 55 9.78 -8.33 14.21
C LYS A 55 10.74 -7.25 13.70
N LEU A 56 10.27 -6.01 13.65
CA LEU A 56 11.05 -4.89 13.12
C LEU A 56 12.37 -4.62 13.88
N GLY A 57 12.39 -4.89 15.20
CA GLY A 57 13.62 -4.76 15.99
C GLY A 57 14.70 -5.76 15.57
N GLU A 58 14.31 -6.99 15.27
CA GLU A 58 15.21 -8.04 14.79
C GLU A 58 15.78 -7.69 13.42
N LEU A 59 14.96 -7.10 12.54
CA LEU A 59 15.41 -6.60 11.25
C LEU A 59 16.55 -5.59 11.40
N ILE A 60 16.42 -4.61 12.30
CA ILE A 60 17.47 -3.59 12.50
C ILE A 60 18.79 -4.22 12.93
N THR A 61 18.74 -5.19 13.85
CA THR A 61 19.93 -5.93 14.29
C THR A 61 20.57 -6.67 13.12
N TYR A 62 19.75 -7.42 12.35
CA TYR A 62 20.22 -8.17 11.19
C TYR A 62 20.85 -7.27 10.12
N LEU A 63 20.25 -6.11 9.82
CA LEU A 63 20.80 -5.17 8.84
C LEU A 63 22.16 -4.61 9.31
N LYS A 64 22.32 -4.31 10.61
CA LYS A 64 23.61 -3.83 11.18
C LYS A 64 24.72 -4.87 11.08
N GLU A 65 24.40 -6.13 11.33
CA GLU A 65 25.36 -7.24 11.27
C GLU A 65 25.81 -7.55 9.84
N ASN A 66 24.99 -7.22 8.83
CA ASN A 66 25.24 -7.52 7.43
C ASN A 66 25.53 -6.28 6.56
N ILE A 67 25.85 -5.13 7.13
CA ILE A 67 25.99 -3.84 6.42
C ILE A 67 27.04 -3.84 5.30
N GLY A 68 27.96 -4.79 5.28
CA GLY A 68 28.98 -4.99 4.23
C GLY A 68 28.48 -5.72 2.98
N LYS A 69 27.31 -6.37 3.05
CA LYS A 69 26.72 -7.12 1.93
C LYS A 69 25.76 -6.25 1.09
N LYS A 70 25.47 -6.68 -0.13
CA LYS A 70 24.43 -6.08 -0.98
C LYS A 70 23.05 -6.51 -0.48
N ILE A 71 22.39 -5.66 0.31
CA ILE A 71 21.07 -5.94 0.87
C ILE A 71 20.01 -5.20 0.09
N THR A 72 18.90 -5.88 -0.25
CA THR A 72 17.69 -5.26 -0.79
C THR A 72 16.51 -5.59 0.12
N VAL A 73 15.94 -4.54 0.71
CA VAL A 73 14.70 -4.59 1.50
C VAL A 73 13.51 -4.28 0.60
N ILE A 74 12.55 -5.17 0.60
CA ILE A 74 11.36 -5.09 -0.26
C ILE A 74 10.21 -4.50 0.55
N VAL A 75 9.48 -3.55 -0.04
CA VAL A 75 8.27 -2.97 0.54
C VAL A 75 7.13 -3.00 -0.47
N SER A 76 5.90 -3.18 -0.01
CA SER A 76 4.71 -3.12 -0.87
C SER A 76 4.43 -1.67 -1.30
N GLY A 77 3.87 -1.48 -2.48
CA GLY A 77 3.47 -0.19 -3.00
C GLY A 77 4.66 0.73 -3.27
N ASP A 78 4.47 2.00 -2.93
CA ASP A 78 5.49 3.03 -2.95
C ASP A 78 6.27 3.09 -1.63
N THR A 79 7.55 3.37 -1.73
CA THR A 79 8.47 3.49 -0.58
C THR A 79 8.16 4.69 0.33
N GLY A 80 7.48 5.71 -0.17
CA GLY A 80 7.13 6.93 0.56
C GLY A 80 5.74 6.92 1.21
N TYR A 81 4.87 5.95 0.87
CA TYR A 81 3.49 5.94 1.34
C TYR A 81 3.24 4.80 2.34
N TYR A 82 3.19 5.13 3.63
CA TYR A 82 2.97 4.19 4.75
C TYR A 82 3.88 2.95 4.71
N SER A 83 5.12 3.13 4.28
CA SER A 83 6.09 2.05 4.12
C SER A 83 7.00 1.86 5.33
N LEU A 84 7.93 0.91 5.23
CA LEU A 84 8.95 0.63 6.23
C LEU A 84 10.05 1.72 6.31
N VAL A 85 10.22 2.56 5.28
CA VAL A 85 11.29 3.56 5.17
C VAL A 85 11.40 4.50 6.38
N PRO A 86 10.29 5.08 6.92
CA PRO A 86 10.39 5.92 8.12
C PRO A 86 10.96 5.18 9.33
N TYR A 87 10.60 3.91 9.52
CA TYR A 87 11.12 3.10 10.60
C TYR A 87 12.62 2.81 10.43
N LEU A 88 13.04 2.43 9.24
CA LEU A 88 14.45 2.21 8.92
C LEU A 88 15.28 3.47 9.16
N SER A 89 14.81 4.63 8.65
CA SER A 89 15.49 5.92 8.77
C SER A 89 15.53 6.47 10.20
N LYS A 90 14.66 6.00 11.09
CA LYS A 90 14.71 6.33 12.52
C LYS A 90 15.79 5.55 13.26
N ASN A 91 16.12 4.34 12.82
CA ASN A 91 16.99 3.40 13.53
C ASN A 91 18.38 3.23 12.90
N LEU A 92 18.54 3.70 11.66
CA LEU A 92 19.78 3.64 10.89
C LEU A 92 20.01 5.00 10.18
N SER A 93 21.28 5.33 9.88
CA SER A 93 21.59 6.55 9.13
C SER A 93 20.93 6.54 7.75
N LYS A 94 20.34 7.67 7.36
CA LYS A 94 19.69 7.82 6.04
C LYS A 94 20.66 7.65 4.87
N ASP A 95 21.93 7.97 5.09
CA ASP A 95 22.97 7.95 4.04
C ASP A 95 23.31 6.54 3.55
N ILE A 96 22.96 5.52 4.34
CA ILE A 96 23.18 4.12 3.95
C ILE A 96 22.10 3.56 3.04
N PHE A 97 21.00 4.28 2.81
CA PHE A 97 19.89 3.81 1.96
C PHE A 97 20.00 4.33 0.54
N ASN A 98 19.64 3.45 -0.40
CA ASN A 98 19.28 3.76 -1.77
C ASN A 98 17.81 3.39 -1.96
N ILE A 99 16.95 4.38 -2.07
CA ILE A 99 15.50 4.19 -2.10
C ILE A 99 15.02 4.21 -3.54
N ILE A 100 14.43 3.11 -3.98
CA ILE A 100 13.85 2.95 -5.32
C ILE A 100 12.33 3.05 -5.20
N PRO A 101 11.72 4.17 -5.63
CA PRO A 101 10.28 4.38 -5.52
C PRO A 101 9.49 3.50 -6.49
N ASN A 102 8.20 3.40 -6.23
CA ASN A 102 7.24 2.80 -7.14
C ASN A 102 5.86 3.43 -6.91
N ILE A 103 4.82 2.94 -7.59
CA ILE A 103 3.45 3.39 -7.42
C ILE A 103 2.75 2.63 -6.28
N SER A 104 1.85 3.31 -5.57
CA SER A 104 0.98 2.68 -4.58
C SER A 104 -0.23 1.99 -5.23
N SER A 105 -0.86 1.07 -4.51
CA SER A 105 -2.10 0.39 -4.93
C SER A 105 -3.21 1.37 -5.31
N TYR A 106 -3.37 2.49 -4.59
CA TYR A 106 -4.39 3.47 -4.93
C TYR A 106 -4.09 4.17 -6.27
N GLN A 107 -2.82 4.48 -6.59
CA GLN A 107 -2.45 5.09 -7.87
C GLN A 107 -2.79 4.14 -9.03
N TYR A 108 -2.53 2.85 -8.83
CA TYR A 108 -2.93 1.82 -9.78
C TYR A 108 -4.46 1.77 -9.94
N LEU A 109 -5.21 1.74 -8.83
CA LEU A 109 -6.68 1.72 -8.87
C LEU A 109 -7.23 2.92 -9.63
N PHE A 110 -6.77 4.14 -9.34
CA PHE A 110 -7.21 5.35 -10.04
C PHE A 110 -6.88 5.31 -11.54
N SER A 111 -5.76 4.71 -11.94
CA SER A 111 -5.45 4.50 -13.36
C SER A 111 -6.46 3.55 -14.04
N LYS A 112 -6.94 2.52 -13.33
CA LYS A 112 -7.99 1.62 -13.82
C LYS A 112 -9.35 2.31 -13.95
N LEU A 113 -9.64 3.23 -13.03
CA LEU A 113 -10.87 4.02 -13.06
C LEU A 113 -10.83 5.14 -14.12
N GLY A 114 -9.66 5.49 -14.65
CA GLY A 114 -9.48 6.65 -15.54
C GLY A 114 -9.70 7.97 -14.80
N GLU A 115 -9.48 8.01 -13.50
CA GLU A 115 -9.73 9.16 -12.63
C GLU A 115 -8.46 9.74 -12.03
N ASN A 116 -8.59 10.95 -11.48
CA ASN A 116 -7.51 11.69 -10.83
C ASN A 116 -7.64 11.59 -9.30
N TRP A 117 -6.54 11.24 -8.61
CA TRP A 117 -6.50 11.08 -7.15
C TRP A 117 -6.05 12.34 -6.40
N GLN A 118 -5.62 13.41 -7.09
CA GLN A 118 -5.01 14.60 -6.45
C GLN A 118 -5.94 15.28 -5.43
N ASN A 119 -7.24 15.23 -5.66
CA ASN A 119 -8.23 15.87 -4.80
C ASN A 119 -8.76 14.95 -3.69
N PHE A 120 -8.17 13.76 -3.50
CA PHE A 120 -8.53 12.85 -2.44
C PHE A 120 -7.58 12.97 -1.25
N ARG A 121 -8.13 12.86 -0.04
CA ARG A 121 -7.31 12.75 1.15
C ARG A 121 -6.82 11.32 1.30
N LEU A 122 -5.51 11.17 1.33
CA LEU A 122 -4.86 9.87 1.46
C LEU A 122 -4.60 9.55 2.94
N ALA A 123 -5.02 8.38 3.42
CA ALA A 123 -4.79 7.94 4.78
C ALA A 123 -4.62 6.41 4.86
N SER A 124 -4.28 5.93 6.05
CA SER A 124 -4.23 4.51 6.37
C SER A 124 -4.89 4.27 7.73
N VAL A 125 -5.71 3.25 7.79
CA VAL A 125 -6.24 2.69 9.04
C VAL A 125 -5.58 1.37 9.41
N HIS A 126 -4.65 0.90 8.59
CA HIS A 126 -3.89 -0.33 8.85
C HIS A 126 -3.02 -0.20 10.10
N GLY A 127 -3.47 -0.81 11.19
CA GLY A 127 -2.79 -0.77 12.50
C GLY A 127 -2.67 0.63 13.11
N ARG A 128 -3.54 1.57 12.76
CA ARG A 128 -3.53 2.95 13.27
C ARG A 128 -4.90 3.60 13.28
N GLU A 129 -5.05 4.65 14.07
CA GLU A 129 -6.28 5.42 14.13
C GLU A 129 -6.31 6.53 13.06
N PHE A 130 -7.47 6.70 12.45
CA PHE A 130 -7.79 7.82 11.58
C PHE A 130 -9.30 8.06 11.62
N ASP A 131 -9.71 9.27 11.93
CA ASP A 131 -11.12 9.64 12.00
C ASP A 131 -11.70 9.90 10.60
N TYR A 132 -12.03 8.83 9.89
CA TYR A 132 -12.59 8.91 8.55
C TYR A 132 -14.02 9.47 8.54
N VAL A 133 -14.78 9.37 9.65
CA VAL A 133 -16.13 9.95 9.76
C VAL A 133 -16.06 11.47 9.73
N LYS A 134 -15.12 12.05 10.48
CA LYS A 134 -14.86 13.49 10.43
C LYS A 134 -14.30 13.93 9.08
N ASN A 135 -13.32 13.19 8.58
CA ASN A 135 -12.56 13.60 7.41
C ASN A 135 -13.32 13.45 6.09
N ILE A 136 -14.33 12.56 5.98
CA ILE A 136 -15.15 12.46 4.78
C ILE A 136 -15.98 13.74 4.55
N ASN A 137 -16.29 14.49 5.61
CA ASN A 137 -17.04 15.75 5.55
C ASN A 137 -16.17 16.97 5.20
N ASP A 138 -14.85 16.79 5.11
CA ASP A 138 -13.93 17.87 4.75
C ASP A 138 -14.19 18.32 3.30
N ARG A 139 -14.53 19.61 3.11
CA ARG A 139 -14.93 20.17 1.82
C ARG A 139 -13.76 20.35 0.85
N ASP A 140 -12.54 20.37 1.37
CA ASP A 140 -11.32 20.56 0.56
C ASP A 140 -10.96 19.31 -0.27
N PHE A 141 -11.60 18.16 0.02
CA PHE A 141 -11.31 16.88 -0.65
C PHE A 141 -12.55 16.31 -1.35
N ALA A 142 -12.34 15.69 -2.50
CA ALA A 142 -13.36 14.94 -3.24
C ALA A 142 -13.75 13.62 -2.55
N GLY A 143 -12.95 13.17 -1.58
CA GLY A 143 -13.18 11.94 -0.85
C GLY A 143 -11.94 11.47 -0.09
N LEU A 144 -11.96 10.21 0.30
CA LEU A 144 -10.88 9.56 1.05
C LEU A 144 -10.34 8.35 0.28
N VAL A 145 -9.04 8.11 0.41
CA VAL A 145 -8.38 6.86 0.03
C VAL A 145 -7.79 6.25 1.29
N LEU A 146 -8.15 5.02 1.60
CA LEU A 146 -7.76 4.34 2.83
C LEU A 146 -7.04 3.02 2.53
N LEU A 147 -5.84 2.86 3.09
CA LEU A 147 -5.27 1.53 3.28
C LEU A 147 -5.92 0.91 4.50
N THR A 148 -6.47 -0.28 4.36
CA THR A 148 -7.30 -0.98 5.34
C THR A 148 -6.55 -2.14 5.99
N ASP A 149 -7.18 -2.79 6.96
CA ASP A 149 -6.76 -4.05 7.55
C ASP A 149 -7.97 -4.98 7.80
N ASP A 150 -7.76 -6.13 8.41
CA ASP A 150 -8.83 -7.11 8.63
C ASP A 150 -9.89 -6.60 9.62
N ILE A 151 -9.53 -5.72 10.56
CA ILE A 151 -10.44 -5.15 11.57
C ILE A 151 -11.17 -3.94 10.99
N GLN A 152 -10.42 -3.01 10.40
CA GLN A 152 -10.96 -1.84 9.71
C GLN A 152 -11.00 -2.12 8.21
N ASN A 153 -11.83 -3.09 7.84
CA ASN A 153 -12.04 -3.51 6.46
C ASN A 153 -13.10 -2.65 5.74
N PRO A 154 -13.27 -2.77 4.43
CA PRO A 154 -14.21 -1.97 3.65
C PRO A 154 -15.66 -2.03 4.18
N TYR A 155 -16.13 -3.19 4.65
CA TYR A 155 -17.47 -3.33 5.21
C TYR A 155 -17.64 -2.52 6.50
N GLU A 156 -16.75 -2.72 7.47
CA GLU A 156 -16.85 -2.06 8.78
C GLU A 156 -16.72 -0.53 8.67
N ILE A 157 -15.83 -0.05 7.80
CA ILE A 157 -15.67 1.38 7.53
C ILE A 157 -16.93 1.96 6.91
N THR A 158 -17.46 1.33 5.86
CA THR A 158 -18.63 1.81 5.12
C THR A 158 -19.88 1.78 5.99
N LYS A 159 -20.09 0.71 6.74
CA LYS A 159 -21.16 0.56 7.74
C LYS A 159 -21.13 1.67 8.80
N LYS A 160 -19.96 1.96 9.36
CA LYS A 160 -19.79 3.03 10.37
C LYS A 160 -20.09 4.39 9.78
N LEU A 161 -19.66 4.68 8.56
CA LEU A 161 -19.99 5.92 7.84
C LEU A 161 -21.50 6.05 7.62
N TYR A 162 -22.13 5.00 7.10
CA TYR A 162 -23.58 4.95 6.88
C TYR A 162 -24.38 5.20 8.17
N ASN A 163 -23.99 4.52 9.26
CA ASN A 163 -24.62 4.67 10.58
C ASN A 163 -24.36 6.07 11.20
N SER A 164 -23.32 6.75 10.79
CA SER A 164 -23.02 8.15 11.17
C SER A 164 -23.78 9.18 10.30
N GLY A 165 -24.70 8.73 9.45
CA GLY A 165 -25.54 9.61 8.63
C GLY A 165 -24.91 10.03 7.29
N ILE A 166 -23.74 9.49 6.92
CA ILE A 166 -23.10 9.78 5.62
C ILE A 166 -23.93 9.11 4.51
N ARG A 167 -24.20 9.88 3.45
CA ARG A 167 -25.00 9.47 2.27
C ARG A 167 -24.38 10.06 1.01
N GLY A 168 -24.75 9.50 -0.17
CA GLY A 168 -24.30 10.00 -1.47
C GLY A 168 -22.78 9.89 -1.66
N VAL A 169 -22.21 8.79 -1.17
CA VAL A 169 -20.79 8.46 -1.31
C VAL A 169 -20.69 7.18 -2.15
N THR A 170 -19.98 7.24 -3.25
CA THR A 170 -19.59 6.06 -4.01
C THR A 170 -18.42 5.36 -3.31
N VAL A 171 -18.59 4.09 -3.02
CA VAL A 171 -17.62 3.22 -2.37
C VAL A 171 -16.96 2.37 -3.44
N ILE A 172 -15.63 2.43 -3.54
CA ILE A 172 -14.84 1.68 -4.50
C ILE A 172 -13.81 0.84 -3.71
N VAL A 173 -13.87 -0.47 -3.89
CA VAL A 173 -12.93 -1.41 -3.26
C VAL A 173 -12.11 -2.08 -4.35
N GLY A 174 -10.80 -1.85 -4.34
CA GLY A 174 -9.86 -2.56 -5.21
C GLY A 174 -9.16 -3.67 -4.43
N GLU A 175 -9.35 -4.92 -4.85
CA GLU A 175 -8.77 -6.11 -4.21
C GLU A 175 -7.79 -6.78 -5.16
N ASN A 176 -6.70 -7.34 -4.62
CA ASN A 176 -5.65 -8.04 -5.36
C ASN A 176 -5.22 -7.29 -6.63
N LEU A 177 -5.10 -5.95 -6.48
CA LEU A 177 -4.81 -5.08 -7.61
C LEU A 177 -3.52 -5.49 -8.31
N SER A 178 -3.59 -5.58 -9.65
CA SER A 178 -2.55 -6.04 -10.57
C SER A 178 -2.31 -7.56 -10.63
N TYR A 179 -2.91 -8.35 -9.78
CA TYR A 179 -2.86 -9.82 -9.87
C TYR A 179 -3.93 -10.35 -10.84
N ASP A 180 -3.87 -11.63 -11.17
CA ASP A 180 -4.79 -12.25 -12.14
C ASP A 180 -6.24 -12.34 -11.60
N ASP A 181 -6.40 -12.31 -10.27
CA ASP A 181 -7.66 -12.29 -9.54
C ASP A 181 -8.07 -10.87 -9.08
N GLU A 182 -7.54 -9.85 -9.74
CA GLU A 182 -7.91 -8.45 -9.50
C GLU A 182 -9.43 -8.26 -9.54
N LYS A 183 -9.96 -7.60 -8.52
CA LYS A 183 -11.37 -7.26 -8.44
C LYS A 183 -11.58 -5.81 -8.04
N ILE A 184 -12.44 -5.12 -8.76
CA ILE A 184 -12.87 -3.76 -8.42
C ILE A 184 -14.38 -3.79 -8.20
N THR A 185 -14.82 -3.49 -6.97
CA THR A 185 -16.23 -3.40 -6.59
C THR A 185 -16.60 -1.93 -6.44
N ILE A 186 -17.68 -1.50 -7.09
CA ILE A 186 -18.19 -0.13 -7.02
C ILE A 186 -19.67 -0.21 -6.62
N LEU A 187 -20.04 0.55 -5.58
CA LEU A 187 -21.42 0.64 -5.11
C LEU A 187 -21.64 1.97 -4.38
N GLU A 188 -22.91 2.34 -4.17
CA GLU A 188 -23.27 3.46 -3.33
C GLU A 188 -23.24 3.04 -1.84
N ILE A 189 -22.94 3.99 -0.95
CA ILE A 189 -22.82 3.72 0.49
C ILE A 189 -24.10 3.12 1.09
N GLU A 190 -25.26 3.40 0.49
CA GLU A 190 -26.57 2.85 0.85
C GLU A 190 -26.64 1.34 0.68
N ASP A 191 -25.80 0.80 -0.19
CA ASP A 191 -25.69 -0.63 -0.51
C ASP A 191 -24.60 -1.36 0.31
N TYR A 192 -24.09 -0.77 1.38
CA TYR A 192 -22.93 -1.27 2.15
C TYR A 192 -23.05 -2.73 2.61
N GLU A 193 -24.27 -3.24 2.81
CA GLU A 193 -24.52 -4.64 3.19
C GLU A 193 -23.99 -5.64 2.14
N LYS A 194 -23.85 -5.23 0.86
CA LYS A 194 -23.24 -6.05 -0.19
C LYS A 194 -21.73 -6.27 0.04
N LEU A 195 -21.12 -5.51 0.94
CA LEU A 195 -19.72 -5.67 1.36
C LEU A 195 -19.55 -6.61 2.57
N ASN A 196 -20.63 -7.21 3.12
CA ASN A 196 -20.53 -8.11 4.25
C ASN A 196 -19.93 -9.48 3.84
N ARG A 197 -18.61 -9.48 3.67
CA ARG A 197 -17.78 -10.62 3.28
C ARG A 197 -16.34 -10.40 3.72
N GLU A 198 -15.52 -11.43 3.59
CA GLU A 198 -14.07 -11.31 3.73
C GLU A 198 -13.46 -10.56 2.54
N PHE A 199 -12.33 -9.93 2.77
CA PHE A 199 -11.57 -9.19 1.77
C PHE A 199 -10.13 -9.69 1.73
N ASP A 200 -9.62 -9.85 0.51
CA ASP A 200 -8.19 -9.97 0.27
C ASP A 200 -7.48 -8.61 0.43
N MET A 201 -6.19 -8.55 0.08
CA MET A 201 -5.46 -7.27 0.07
C MET A 201 -6.23 -6.20 -0.68
N ASN A 202 -6.56 -5.11 0.00
CA ASN A 202 -7.44 -4.13 -0.60
C ASN A 202 -7.04 -2.68 -0.31
N VAL A 203 -7.60 -1.78 -1.12
CA VAL A 203 -7.63 -0.35 -0.91
C VAL A 203 -9.06 0.13 -1.09
N LEU A 204 -9.49 1.00 -0.17
CA LEU A 204 -10.84 1.58 -0.17
C LEU A 204 -10.78 3.03 -0.63
N VAL A 205 -11.62 3.37 -1.60
CA VAL A 205 -11.88 4.76 -2.02
C VAL A 205 -13.33 5.11 -1.70
N LEU A 206 -13.49 6.23 -1.02
CA LEU A 206 -14.78 6.82 -0.66
C LEU A 206 -14.90 8.14 -1.42
N LYS A 207 -15.67 8.15 -2.51
CA LYS A 207 -15.82 9.30 -3.40
C LYS A 207 -17.15 10.00 -3.13
N LYS A 208 -17.08 11.28 -2.80
CA LYS A 208 -18.30 12.10 -2.62
C LYS A 208 -18.95 12.40 -3.98
N GLY A 209 -20.29 12.49 -3.99
CA GLY A 209 -21.03 12.83 -5.21
C GLY A 209 -20.68 14.21 -5.79
N GLU A 210 -21.08 14.48 -7.02
CA GLU A 210 -20.66 15.64 -7.85
C GLU A 210 -20.94 17.04 -7.24
N ASN A 211 -21.73 17.16 -6.19
CA ASN A 211 -21.94 18.43 -5.50
C ASN A 211 -20.68 19.04 -4.83
N TYR A 212 -19.55 18.32 -4.84
CA TYR A 212 -18.26 18.78 -4.35
C TYR A 212 -17.24 19.10 -5.46
N ALA A 213 -17.65 19.03 -6.74
CA ALA A 213 -16.77 19.17 -7.91
C ALA A 213 -16.39 20.63 -8.26
N HIS A 214 -16.68 21.62 -7.43
CA HIS A 214 -16.37 23.03 -7.68
C HIS A 214 -15.36 23.62 -6.72
N ILE A 215 -14.16 23.03 -6.66
CA ILE A 215 -12.97 23.75 -6.20
C ILE A 215 -11.89 23.53 -7.27
N ARG A 216 -11.80 24.51 -8.17
CA ARG A 216 -10.66 24.71 -9.08
C ARG A 216 -9.55 25.43 -8.35
#